data_bc4b005ffff6a1ad47412b29fa155627
#
_entry.id   bc4b005ffff6a1ad47412b29fa155627
#
_cell.length_a   1.000
_cell.length_b   1.000
_cell.length_c   1.000
_cell.angle_alpha   90.00
_cell.angle_beta   90.00
_cell.angle_gamma   90.00
#
_symmetry.space_group_name_H-M   'P 1'
#
loop_
_entity.id
_entity.type
_entity.pdbx_description
1 polymer ?
#
loop_
_entity_poly.entity_id
_entity_poly.type
_entity_poly.pdbx_seq_one_letter_code
_entity_poly.pdbx_strand_id
1 'polypeptide(L)'
;MEQKSILGNIVKIVLPFVLGGAILWWMYRGEDLSTIDRVVREEMNWTWMLLSFPFGILAQMFRGWRWKQTLDPIQWKEEREKRKENRSAIDSANDNSLQGNLLPHSSFLFPLKKIRISTCIHAVFISYAASLVIPRIGEFSRCAVLKRYDGVSFRKALGTVVTERAVDTLIVMLYSGIILLIEMSVFGTFFKKTGTSLDRILERFSLTGWLVTGVCGIAVLILLHLLLKNFSIYNKVKMTLSGIWEGVISLRGVKNLPLYLFFSIGIWVMYFLHYYLTFFCFDFTAHLGIGCALVSFVVANFAVIVPTPNGAGPWHFAIKTMLILYGVADEQALWFVLIVHTIQTLLVIALGIYAWAALLFTKRLNPQTA
;
A
#
# COMPACT_ATOMS: atom_id res chain seq x y z
N MET A 1 26.61 -22.53 5.88
CA MET A 1 25.22 -22.20 5.53
C MET A 1 24.79 -20.77 5.94
N GLU A 2 25.32 -20.23 7.02
CA GLU A 2 25.00 -18.87 7.53
C GLU A 2 25.42 -17.71 6.60
N GLN A 3 26.61 -17.79 5.99
CA GLN A 3 27.11 -16.74 5.09
C GLN A 3 26.23 -16.53 3.82
N LYS A 4 25.66 -17.59 3.25
CA LYS A 4 24.71 -17.48 2.12
C LYS A 4 23.39 -16.82 2.51
N SER A 5 22.98 -16.97 3.76
CA SER A 5 21.78 -16.32 4.33
C SER A 5 21.99 -14.81 4.52
N ILE A 6 23.16 -14.39 5.01
CA ILE A 6 23.50 -12.97 5.24
C ILE A 6 23.60 -12.23 3.90
N LEU A 7 24.33 -12.77 2.93
CA LEU A 7 24.48 -12.18 1.60
C LEU A 7 23.12 -12.04 0.89
N GLY A 8 22.25 -13.05 0.98
CA GLY A 8 20.90 -13.01 0.41
C GLY A 8 20.01 -11.96 1.08
N ASN A 9 20.19 -11.68 2.36
CA ASN A 9 19.44 -10.63 3.07
C ASN A 9 19.96 -9.22 2.72
N ILE A 10 21.28 -9.05 2.58
CA ILE A 10 21.89 -7.79 2.13
C ILE A 10 21.41 -7.45 0.72
N VAL A 11 21.45 -8.40 -0.20
CA VAL A 11 20.96 -8.19 -1.58
C VAL A 11 19.50 -7.76 -1.61
N LYS A 12 18.63 -8.35 -0.80
CA LYS A 12 17.19 -7.99 -0.73
C LYS A 12 16.96 -6.56 -0.24
N ILE A 13 17.86 -6.02 0.59
CA ILE A 13 17.78 -4.65 1.09
C ILE A 13 18.41 -3.68 0.07
N VAL A 14 19.60 -3.99 -0.42
CA VAL A 14 20.38 -3.10 -1.28
C VAL A 14 19.80 -3.00 -2.69
N LEU A 15 19.32 -4.11 -3.25
CA LEU A 15 18.81 -4.16 -4.63
C LEU A 15 17.70 -3.13 -4.93
N PRO A 16 16.69 -2.91 -4.06
CA PRO A 16 15.68 -1.87 -4.28
C PRO A 16 16.26 -0.46 -4.35
N PHE A 17 17.27 -0.14 -3.54
CA PHE A 17 17.92 1.18 -3.59
C PHE A 17 18.76 1.35 -4.85
N VAL A 18 19.52 0.31 -5.22
CA VAL A 18 20.31 0.33 -6.46
C VAL A 18 19.41 0.47 -7.67
N LEU A 19 18.30 -0.27 -7.73
CA LEU A 19 17.35 -0.20 -8.84
C LEU A 19 16.69 1.16 -8.92
N GLY A 20 16.14 1.67 -7.82
CA GLY A 20 15.53 2.99 -7.78
C GLY A 20 16.52 4.10 -8.10
N GLY A 21 17.72 4.05 -7.53
CA GLY A 21 18.80 5.00 -7.80
C GLY A 21 19.30 4.95 -9.25
N ALA A 22 19.42 3.76 -9.85
CA ALA A 22 19.83 3.61 -11.23
C ALA A 22 18.80 4.22 -12.22
N ILE A 23 17.49 4.00 -11.95
CA ILE A 23 16.43 4.60 -12.76
C ILE A 23 16.47 6.14 -12.64
N LEU A 24 16.56 6.65 -11.42
CA LEU A 24 16.67 8.10 -11.20
C LEU A 24 17.91 8.67 -11.86
N TRP A 25 19.09 8.06 -11.65
CA TRP A 25 20.31 8.51 -12.29
C TRP A 25 20.19 8.52 -13.82
N TRP A 26 19.61 7.48 -14.41
CA TRP A 26 19.40 7.41 -15.86
C TRP A 26 18.45 8.50 -16.36
N MET A 27 17.40 8.82 -15.62
CA MET A 27 16.42 9.85 -15.97
C MET A 27 16.97 11.26 -15.84
N TYR A 28 17.79 11.52 -14.82
CA TYR A 28 18.26 12.88 -14.47
C TYR A 28 19.70 13.16 -14.89
N ARG A 29 20.42 12.18 -15.47
CA ARG A 29 21.76 12.40 -15.97
C ARG A 29 21.73 13.36 -17.15
N GLY A 30 22.52 14.45 -17.06
CA GLY A 30 22.62 15.46 -18.10
C GLY A 30 21.62 16.60 -17.99
N GLU A 31 20.71 16.56 -17.04
CA GLU A 31 19.78 17.65 -16.76
C GLU A 31 20.39 18.70 -15.84
N ASP A 32 20.09 19.98 -16.11
CA ASP A 32 20.54 21.09 -15.27
C ASP A 32 19.59 21.25 -14.05
N LEU A 33 20.00 20.67 -12.93
CA LEU A 33 19.22 20.74 -11.69
C LEU A 33 19.14 22.16 -11.09
N SER A 34 19.95 23.13 -11.57
CA SER A 34 19.86 24.52 -11.11
C SER A 34 18.54 25.18 -11.53
N THR A 35 17.93 24.67 -12.60
CA THR A 35 16.62 25.13 -13.08
C THR A 35 15.48 24.83 -12.10
N ILE A 36 15.63 23.84 -11.22
CA ILE A 36 14.59 23.45 -10.25
C ILE A 36 14.19 24.62 -9.35
N ASP A 37 15.16 25.36 -8.83
CA ASP A 37 14.88 26.48 -7.92
C ASP A 37 14.01 27.54 -8.61
N ARG A 38 14.29 27.85 -9.87
CA ARG A 38 13.49 28.75 -10.68
C ARG A 38 12.07 28.21 -10.89
N VAL A 39 11.93 26.95 -11.33
CA VAL A 39 10.61 26.34 -11.59
C VAL A 39 9.76 26.31 -10.32
N VAL A 40 10.36 26.00 -9.18
CA VAL A 40 9.64 25.95 -7.89
C VAL A 40 9.21 27.34 -7.42
N ARG A 41 10.01 28.39 -7.66
CA ARG A 41 9.74 29.75 -7.21
C ARG A 41 8.84 30.54 -8.14
N GLU A 42 9.04 30.40 -9.45
CA GLU A 42 8.45 31.26 -10.46
C GLU A 42 7.28 30.60 -11.21
N GLU A 43 7.35 29.30 -11.47
CA GLU A 43 6.37 28.59 -12.30
C GLU A 43 5.35 27.78 -11.49
N MET A 44 5.66 27.44 -10.24
CA MET A 44 4.82 26.56 -9.43
C MET A 44 3.75 27.31 -8.66
N ASN A 45 2.49 26.95 -8.86
CA ASN A 45 1.38 27.43 -8.03
C ASN A 45 1.27 26.63 -6.73
N TRP A 46 1.81 27.18 -5.65
CA TRP A 46 1.83 26.59 -4.32
C TRP A 46 0.46 26.39 -3.70
N THR A 47 -0.53 27.17 -4.11
CA THR A 47 -1.91 27.06 -3.58
C THR A 47 -2.48 25.67 -3.86
N TRP A 48 -2.34 25.18 -5.06
CA TRP A 48 -2.83 23.85 -5.43
C TRP A 48 -2.04 22.72 -4.75
N MET A 49 -0.74 22.88 -4.60
CA MET A 49 0.08 21.90 -3.87
C MET A 49 -0.35 21.80 -2.42
N LEU A 50 -0.52 22.94 -1.72
CA LEU A 50 -0.96 22.95 -0.34
C LEU A 50 -2.39 22.43 -0.20
N LEU A 51 -3.27 22.76 -1.15
CA LEU A 51 -4.64 22.24 -1.20
C LEU A 51 -4.68 20.70 -1.40
N SER A 52 -3.68 20.13 -2.01
CA SER A 52 -3.57 18.67 -2.19
C SER A 52 -3.29 17.93 -0.86
N PHE A 53 -2.58 18.54 0.09
CA PHE A 53 -2.12 17.90 1.33
C PHE A 53 -3.25 17.35 2.21
N PRO A 54 -4.36 18.06 2.45
CA PRO A 54 -5.49 17.52 3.21
C PRO A 54 -5.98 16.17 2.66
N PHE A 55 -6.01 15.99 1.34
CA PHE A 55 -6.47 14.75 0.72
C PHE A 55 -5.48 13.61 0.97
N GLY A 56 -4.16 13.86 0.88
CA GLY A 56 -3.13 12.89 1.23
C GLY A 56 -3.18 12.47 2.71
N ILE A 57 -3.40 13.43 3.60
CA ILE A 57 -3.56 13.20 5.05
C ILE A 57 -4.84 12.38 5.31
N LEU A 58 -5.97 12.78 4.72
CA LEU A 58 -7.26 12.08 4.86
C LEU A 58 -7.19 10.64 4.33
N ALA A 59 -6.49 10.39 3.22
CA ALA A 59 -6.28 9.03 2.72
C ALA A 59 -5.61 8.13 3.77
N GLN A 60 -4.58 8.63 4.43
CA GLN A 60 -3.88 7.88 5.49
C GLN A 60 -4.73 7.75 6.77
N MET A 61 -5.51 8.77 7.13
CA MET A 61 -6.46 8.70 8.25
C MET A 61 -7.57 7.68 7.97
N PHE A 62 -8.16 7.67 6.77
CA PHE A 62 -9.15 6.67 6.34
C PHE A 62 -8.58 5.25 6.45
N ARG A 63 -7.30 5.07 6.09
CA ARG A 63 -6.61 3.79 6.26
C ARG A 63 -6.52 3.39 7.75
N GLY A 64 -6.23 4.33 8.64
CA GLY A 64 -6.22 4.09 10.08
C GLY A 64 -7.61 3.72 10.63
N TRP A 65 -8.67 4.43 10.22
CA TRP A 65 -10.05 4.14 10.60
C TRP A 65 -10.54 2.79 10.07
N ARG A 66 -10.25 2.49 8.82
CA ARG A 66 -10.55 1.18 8.21
C ARG A 66 -9.85 0.05 8.96
N TRP A 67 -8.56 0.23 9.26
CA TRP A 67 -7.77 -0.78 9.96
C TRP A 67 -8.32 -1.09 11.34
N LYS A 68 -8.76 -0.07 12.08
CA LYS A 68 -9.43 -0.29 13.36
C LYS A 68 -10.65 -1.20 13.26
N GLN A 69 -11.44 -1.08 12.19
CA GLN A 69 -12.63 -1.92 11.99
C GLN A 69 -12.31 -3.41 11.81
N THR A 70 -11.14 -3.74 11.25
CA THR A 70 -10.68 -5.13 11.13
C THR A 70 -10.02 -5.65 12.41
N LEU A 71 -9.46 -4.78 13.23
CA LEU A 71 -8.81 -5.13 14.48
C LEU A 71 -9.80 -5.35 15.63
N ASP A 72 -10.84 -4.53 15.76
CA ASP A 72 -11.82 -4.60 16.85
C ASP A 72 -12.44 -6.00 17.00
N PRO A 73 -12.91 -6.70 15.95
CA PRO A 73 -13.48 -8.03 16.09
C PRO A 73 -12.49 -9.08 16.61
N ILE A 74 -11.22 -8.97 16.22
CA ILE A 74 -10.17 -9.91 16.61
C ILE A 74 -9.84 -9.75 18.09
N GLN A 75 -9.75 -8.51 18.56
CA GLN A 75 -9.51 -8.23 19.97
C GLN A 75 -10.66 -8.71 20.85
N TRP A 76 -11.91 -8.46 20.43
CA TRP A 76 -13.11 -8.95 21.14
C TRP A 76 -13.12 -10.48 21.29
N LYS A 77 -12.73 -11.20 20.24
CA LYS A 77 -12.66 -12.66 20.29
C LYS A 77 -11.60 -13.13 21.28
N GLU A 78 -10.41 -12.53 21.25
CA GLU A 78 -9.31 -12.87 22.17
C GLU A 78 -9.67 -12.62 23.63
N GLU A 79 -10.30 -11.48 23.91
CA GLU A 79 -10.75 -11.16 25.27
C GLU A 79 -11.84 -12.09 25.76
N ARG A 80 -12.75 -12.52 24.88
CA ARG A 80 -13.77 -13.52 25.22
C ARG A 80 -13.15 -14.89 25.54
N GLU A 81 -12.15 -15.30 24.78
CA GLU A 81 -11.45 -16.57 25.02
C GLU A 81 -10.73 -16.52 26.36
N LYS A 82 -9.95 -15.48 26.63
CA LYS A 82 -9.27 -15.30 27.94
C LYS A 82 -10.24 -15.27 29.11
N ARG A 83 -11.40 -14.62 28.96
CA ARG A 83 -12.44 -14.62 30.00
C ARG A 83 -13.01 -16.01 30.27
N LYS A 84 -13.22 -16.84 29.24
CA LYS A 84 -13.66 -18.21 29.37
C LYS A 84 -12.62 -19.07 30.09
N GLU A 85 -11.36 -18.96 29.70
CA GLU A 85 -10.23 -19.66 30.31
C GLU A 85 -10.09 -19.32 31.81
N ASN A 86 -10.11 -18.00 32.11
CA ASN A 86 -10.03 -17.55 33.50
C ASN A 86 -11.24 -18.04 34.31
N ARG A 87 -12.46 -18.04 33.75
CA ARG A 87 -13.65 -18.53 34.41
C ARG A 87 -13.56 -20.03 34.70
N SER A 88 -13.15 -20.84 33.73
CA SER A 88 -12.97 -22.28 33.91
C SER A 88 -11.86 -22.60 34.94
N ALA A 89 -10.79 -21.83 34.98
CA ALA A 89 -9.72 -22.00 35.96
C ALA A 89 -10.20 -21.70 37.40
N ILE A 90 -11.08 -20.71 37.57
CA ILE A 90 -11.66 -20.37 38.88
C ILE A 90 -12.69 -21.38 39.29
N ASP A 91 -13.60 -21.80 38.38
CA ASP A 91 -14.57 -22.82 38.68
C ASP A 91 -13.87 -24.12 39.14
N SER A 92 -12.77 -24.49 38.48
CA SER A 92 -11.94 -25.65 38.88
C SER A 92 -11.19 -25.43 40.21
N ALA A 93 -10.78 -24.22 40.54
CA ALA A 93 -10.16 -23.89 41.82
C ALA A 93 -11.14 -23.87 42.98
N ASN A 94 -12.37 -23.42 42.73
CA ASN A 94 -13.46 -23.43 43.73
C ASN A 94 -13.98 -24.86 44.03
N ASP A 95 -14.01 -25.75 43.02
CA ASP A 95 -14.36 -27.15 43.21
C ASP A 95 -13.34 -27.92 44.09
N ASN A 96 -12.07 -27.50 44.02
CA ASN A 96 -11.00 -28.13 44.79
C ASN A 96 -10.79 -27.52 46.20
N SER A 97 -11.41 -26.36 46.49
CA SER A 97 -11.30 -25.69 47.78
C SER A 97 -12.54 -25.95 48.61
N LEU A 98 -12.50 -26.97 49.51
CA LEU A 98 -13.53 -27.28 50.52
C LEU A 98 -13.64 -26.22 51.64
N GLN A 99 -13.02 -25.04 51.49
CA GLN A 99 -13.10 -23.94 52.47
C GLN A 99 -13.27 -22.58 51.75
N GLY A 100 -14.45 -22.07 51.90
CA GLY A 100 -15.13 -20.84 51.63
C GLY A 100 -14.37 -19.51 51.59
N ASN A 101 -13.34 -19.35 50.80
CA ASN A 101 -12.85 -18.04 50.38
C ASN A 101 -13.25 -17.80 48.92
N LEU A 102 -14.51 -17.41 48.70
CA LEU A 102 -15.02 -16.91 47.42
C LEU A 102 -14.17 -15.71 47.02
N LEU A 103 -13.33 -15.89 46.00
CA LEU A 103 -12.67 -14.75 45.35
C LEU A 103 -13.73 -13.78 44.86
N PRO A 104 -13.61 -12.48 45.15
CA PRO A 104 -14.66 -11.54 44.86
C PRO A 104 -14.96 -11.50 43.36
N HIS A 105 -16.22 -11.69 43.02
CA HIS A 105 -16.77 -11.66 41.64
C HIS A 105 -16.44 -10.33 40.90
N SER A 106 -16.08 -9.27 41.64
CA SER A 106 -15.68 -7.96 41.13
C SER A 106 -14.34 -7.93 40.36
N SER A 107 -13.46 -8.94 40.55
CA SER A 107 -12.20 -9.08 39.85
C SER A 107 -12.35 -9.36 38.34
N PHE A 108 -13.56 -9.66 37.88
CA PHE A 108 -13.86 -10.05 36.49
C PHE A 108 -14.26 -8.90 35.56
N LEU A 109 -14.49 -7.73 36.10
CA LEU A 109 -14.84 -6.54 35.31
C LEU A 109 -13.60 -5.77 34.86
N PHE A 110 -12.62 -6.45 34.24
CA PHE A 110 -11.60 -5.72 33.50
C PHE A 110 -12.30 -5.01 32.34
N PRO A 111 -12.17 -3.65 32.25
CA PRO A 111 -12.75 -2.91 31.14
C PRO A 111 -12.19 -3.44 29.84
N LEU A 112 -13.07 -3.69 28.87
CA LEU A 112 -12.68 -4.11 27.54
C LEU A 112 -11.64 -3.13 27.00
N LYS A 113 -10.43 -3.60 26.76
CA LYS A 113 -9.32 -2.81 26.26
C LYS A 113 -9.63 -2.37 24.84
N LYS A 114 -10.03 -1.12 24.68
CA LYS A 114 -10.45 -0.57 23.38
C LYS A 114 -9.23 -0.10 22.61
N ILE A 115 -9.07 -0.56 21.35
CA ILE A 115 -8.04 -0.03 20.44
C ILE A 115 -8.31 1.45 20.19
N ARG A 116 -7.30 2.28 20.38
CA ARG A 116 -7.40 3.71 20.17
C ARG A 116 -7.26 4.05 18.69
N ILE A 117 -8.20 4.83 18.19
CA ILE A 117 -8.20 5.27 16.79
C ILE A 117 -6.95 6.12 16.47
N SER A 118 -6.51 6.96 17.41
CA SER A 118 -5.30 7.77 17.28
C SER A 118 -4.06 6.89 17.11
N THR A 119 -3.94 5.79 17.88
CA THR A 119 -2.82 4.84 17.72
C THR A 119 -2.84 4.19 16.34
N CYS A 120 -4.01 3.82 15.80
CA CYS A 120 -4.12 3.28 14.46
C CYS A 120 -3.66 4.28 13.39
N ILE A 121 -4.09 5.55 13.50
CA ILE A 121 -3.70 6.62 12.57
C ILE A 121 -2.18 6.89 12.65
N HIS A 122 -1.65 7.09 13.86
CA HIS A 122 -0.21 7.31 14.04
C HIS A 122 0.62 6.12 13.56
N ALA A 123 0.14 4.88 13.78
CA ALA A 123 0.80 3.68 13.27
C ALA A 123 0.84 3.65 11.73
N VAL A 124 -0.21 4.14 11.06
CA VAL A 124 -0.23 4.27 9.59
C VAL A 124 0.78 5.33 9.13
N PHE A 125 0.83 6.51 9.75
CA PHE A 125 1.80 7.56 9.41
C PHE A 125 3.25 7.06 9.55
N ILE A 126 3.57 6.39 10.66
CA ILE A 126 4.89 5.77 10.87
C ILE A 126 5.16 4.67 9.82
N SER A 127 4.15 3.90 9.43
CA SER A 127 4.27 2.86 8.41
C SER A 127 4.73 3.44 7.07
N TYR A 128 4.12 4.55 6.64
CA TYR A 128 4.50 5.20 5.39
C TYR A 128 5.92 5.78 5.48
N ALA A 129 6.24 6.50 6.56
CA ALA A 129 7.59 7.03 6.77
C ALA A 129 8.66 5.94 6.85
N ALA A 130 8.39 4.82 7.52
CA ALA A 130 9.31 3.69 7.57
C ALA A 130 9.54 3.06 6.18
N SER A 131 8.51 3.03 5.34
CA SER A 131 8.60 2.48 3.98
C SER A 131 9.42 3.36 3.01
N LEU A 132 9.71 4.62 3.37
CA LEU A 132 10.67 5.46 2.66
C LEU A 132 12.09 4.93 2.78
N VAL A 133 12.41 4.33 3.94
CA VAL A 133 13.76 3.79 4.21
C VAL A 133 13.89 2.37 3.68
N ILE A 134 12.98 1.49 4.03
CA ILE A 134 13.00 0.08 3.58
C ILE A 134 11.64 -0.27 2.98
N PRO A 135 11.56 -0.66 1.71
CA PRO A 135 10.32 -1.06 1.08
C PRO A 135 9.55 -2.10 1.89
N ARG A 136 8.25 -1.88 2.10
CA ARG A 136 7.34 -2.77 2.82
C ARG A 136 7.59 -2.96 4.33
N ILE A 137 8.64 -2.37 4.94
CA ILE A 137 8.88 -2.44 6.40
C ILE A 137 7.74 -1.78 7.19
N GLY A 138 7.05 -0.84 6.58
CA GLY A 138 5.94 -0.12 7.21
C GLY A 138 4.82 -1.03 7.69
N GLU A 139 4.52 -2.12 6.99
CA GLU A 139 3.49 -3.06 7.41
C GLU A 139 3.84 -3.74 8.75
N PHE A 140 5.11 -4.04 8.95
CA PHE A 140 5.62 -4.58 10.22
C PHE A 140 5.69 -3.49 11.30
N SER A 141 6.12 -2.27 10.95
CA SER A 141 6.25 -1.16 11.91
C SER A 141 4.91 -0.78 12.53
N ARG A 142 3.81 -0.69 11.73
CA ARG A 142 2.48 -0.38 12.26
C ARG A 142 1.95 -1.46 13.21
N CYS A 143 2.24 -2.73 12.94
CA CYS A 143 1.89 -3.83 13.84
C CYS A 143 2.68 -3.76 15.16
N ALA A 144 3.96 -3.38 15.09
CA ALA A 144 4.80 -3.19 16.28
C ALA A 144 4.31 -2.02 17.15
N VAL A 145 3.88 -0.91 16.53
CA VAL A 145 3.27 0.22 17.24
C VAL A 145 2.02 -0.22 18.01
N LEU A 146 1.09 -0.92 17.37
CA LEU A 146 -0.12 -1.39 18.04
C LEU A 146 0.18 -2.37 19.17
N LYS A 147 1.13 -3.30 18.98
CA LYS A 147 1.56 -4.20 20.05
C LYS A 147 2.09 -3.40 21.24
N ARG A 148 2.91 -2.37 20.99
CA ARG A 148 3.56 -1.58 22.06
C ARG A 148 2.60 -0.67 22.82
N TYR A 149 1.64 -0.06 22.13
CA TYR A 149 0.78 0.98 22.70
C TYR A 149 -0.60 0.47 23.11
N ASP A 150 -1.19 -0.45 22.36
CA ASP A 150 -2.54 -0.97 22.60
C ASP A 150 -2.56 -2.47 22.95
N GLY A 151 -1.39 -3.14 23.03
CA GLY A 151 -1.26 -4.54 23.44
C GLY A 151 -1.87 -5.55 22.46
N VAL A 152 -2.12 -5.16 21.21
CA VAL A 152 -2.66 -6.05 20.18
C VAL A 152 -1.58 -7.06 19.76
N SER A 153 -1.94 -8.34 19.63
CA SER A 153 -1.03 -9.38 19.16
C SER A 153 -0.46 -9.04 17.78
N PHE A 154 0.88 -9.03 17.65
CA PHE A 154 1.56 -8.70 16.40
C PHE A 154 1.12 -9.60 15.23
N ARG A 155 0.99 -10.92 15.48
CA ARG A 155 0.57 -11.89 14.44
C ARG A 155 -0.84 -11.60 13.95
N LYS A 156 -1.76 -11.27 14.86
CA LYS A 156 -3.16 -10.96 14.54
C LYS A 156 -3.25 -9.63 13.77
N ALA A 157 -2.52 -8.61 14.22
CA ALA A 157 -2.43 -7.34 13.51
C ALA A 157 -1.86 -7.53 12.09
N LEU A 158 -0.84 -8.36 11.92
CA LEU A 158 -0.27 -8.65 10.60
C LEU A 158 -1.28 -9.38 9.69
N GLY A 159 -2.08 -10.29 10.25
CA GLY A 159 -3.16 -10.95 9.50
C GLY A 159 -4.17 -9.95 8.93
N THR A 160 -4.57 -8.93 9.71
CA THR A 160 -5.47 -7.88 9.21
C THR A 160 -4.84 -7.03 8.11
N VAL A 161 -3.51 -6.82 8.17
CA VAL A 161 -2.78 -6.11 7.11
C VAL A 161 -2.86 -6.86 5.79
N VAL A 162 -2.71 -8.19 5.81
CA VAL A 162 -2.86 -9.03 4.62
C VAL A 162 -4.26 -8.90 4.02
N THR A 163 -5.30 -8.94 4.85
CA THR A 163 -6.69 -8.71 4.43
C THR A 163 -6.87 -7.35 3.77
N GLU A 164 -6.32 -6.28 4.37
CA GLU A 164 -6.37 -4.94 3.79
C GLU A 164 -5.68 -4.88 2.43
N ARG A 165 -4.51 -5.50 2.28
CA ARG A 165 -3.80 -5.55 0.98
C ARG A 165 -4.61 -6.28 -0.10
N ALA A 166 -5.29 -7.37 0.27
CA ALA A 166 -6.16 -8.09 -0.65
C ALA A 166 -7.30 -7.20 -1.15
N VAL A 167 -7.99 -6.50 -0.25
CA VAL A 167 -9.07 -5.57 -0.60
C VAL A 167 -8.56 -4.41 -1.44
N ASP A 168 -7.42 -3.80 -1.06
CA ASP A 168 -6.79 -2.72 -1.83
C ASP A 168 -6.47 -3.18 -3.26
N THR A 169 -5.91 -4.39 -3.41
CA THR A 169 -5.59 -4.96 -4.73
C THR A 169 -6.83 -5.13 -5.60
N LEU A 170 -7.94 -5.65 -5.03
CA LEU A 170 -9.20 -5.79 -5.74
C LEU A 170 -9.77 -4.44 -6.20
N ILE A 171 -9.71 -3.41 -5.34
CA ILE A 171 -10.18 -2.07 -5.68
C ILE A 171 -9.30 -1.48 -6.79
N VAL A 172 -7.97 -1.61 -6.70
CA VAL A 172 -7.03 -1.15 -7.74
C VAL A 172 -7.34 -1.82 -9.08
N MET A 173 -7.50 -3.15 -9.09
CA MET A 173 -7.85 -3.88 -10.31
C MET A 173 -9.18 -3.41 -10.90
N LEU A 174 -10.19 -3.19 -10.05
CA LEU A 174 -11.51 -2.77 -10.49
C LEU A 174 -11.48 -1.38 -11.13
N TYR A 175 -10.96 -0.36 -10.44
CA TYR A 175 -10.91 0.99 -11.00
C TYR A 175 -9.96 1.07 -12.19
N SER A 176 -8.84 0.33 -12.18
CA SER A 176 -7.94 0.27 -13.34
C SER A 176 -8.63 -0.31 -14.56
N GLY A 177 -9.40 -1.38 -14.40
CA GLY A 177 -10.19 -1.95 -15.49
C GLY A 177 -11.23 -0.96 -16.05
N ILE A 178 -11.93 -0.26 -15.18
CA ILE A 178 -12.91 0.78 -15.57
C ILE A 178 -12.23 1.91 -16.35
N ILE A 179 -11.11 2.45 -15.83
CA ILE A 179 -10.38 3.54 -16.48
C ILE A 179 -9.81 3.11 -17.83
N LEU A 180 -9.26 1.88 -17.93
CA LEU A 180 -8.78 1.32 -19.18
C LEU A 180 -9.91 1.23 -20.23
N LEU A 181 -11.12 0.84 -19.83
CA LEU A 181 -12.26 0.78 -20.75
C LEU A 181 -12.74 2.17 -21.20
N ILE A 182 -12.76 3.16 -20.30
CA ILE A 182 -13.16 4.54 -20.61
C ILE A 182 -12.14 5.21 -21.53
N GLU A 183 -10.86 5.04 -21.27
CA GLU A 183 -9.75 5.70 -21.96
C GLU A 183 -9.09 4.79 -23.02
N MET A 184 -9.81 3.80 -23.54
CA MET A 184 -9.28 2.84 -24.52
C MET A 184 -8.73 3.51 -25.78
N SER A 185 -9.29 4.67 -26.19
CA SER A 185 -8.82 5.49 -27.30
C SER A 185 -7.39 6.03 -27.10
N VAL A 186 -7.06 6.42 -25.86
CA VAL A 186 -5.72 6.91 -25.49
C VAL A 186 -4.71 5.79 -25.57
N PHE A 187 -5.04 4.60 -25.05
CA PHE A 187 -4.20 3.43 -25.16
C PHE A 187 -4.00 2.99 -26.62
N GLY A 188 -5.05 3.05 -27.45
CA GLY A 188 -4.95 2.81 -28.88
C GLY A 188 -3.98 3.77 -29.58
N THR A 189 -4.02 5.05 -29.22
CA THR A 189 -3.09 6.05 -29.73
C THR A 189 -1.65 5.83 -29.25
N PHE A 190 -1.49 5.44 -27.99
CA PHE A 190 -0.20 5.05 -27.43
C PHE A 190 0.42 3.89 -28.18
N PHE A 191 -0.31 2.81 -28.39
CA PHE A 191 0.18 1.64 -29.12
C PHE A 191 0.48 1.97 -30.59
N LYS A 192 -0.28 2.87 -31.22
CA LYS A 192 0.01 3.36 -32.57
C LYS A 192 1.31 4.18 -32.64
N LYS A 193 1.53 5.09 -31.67
CA LYS A 193 2.73 5.94 -31.62
C LYS A 193 4.00 5.15 -31.26
N THR A 194 3.90 4.16 -30.40
CA THR A 194 5.05 3.30 -30.01
C THR A 194 5.37 2.22 -31.04
N GLY A 195 4.60 2.15 -32.13
CA GLY A 195 4.79 1.14 -33.18
C GLY A 195 4.39 -0.28 -32.79
N THR A 196 3.84 -0.44 -31.59
CA THR A 196 3.34 -1.71 -31.02
C THR A 196 1.82 -1.83 -31.26
N SER A 197 1.33 -1.47 -32.46
CA SER A 197 -0.10 -1.64 -32.74
C SER A 197 -0.45 -3.11 -32.63
N LEU A 198 -1.43 -3.41 -31.77
CA LEU A 198 -2.01 -4.77 -31.67
C LEU A 198 -2.40 -5.30 -33.05
N ASP A 199 -2.89 -4.40 -33.93
CA ASP A 199 -3.23 -4.73 -35.31
C ASP A 199 -2.03 -5.27 -36.09
N ARG A 200 -0.82 -4.69 -35.98
CA ARG A 200 0.39 -5.20 -36.62
C ARG A 200 0.84 -6.54 -36.06
N ILE A 201 0.60 -6.78 -34.74
CA ILE A 201 0.89 -8.07 -34.11
C ILE A 201 -0.14 -9.09 -34.59
N LEU A 202 -1.42 -8.70 -34.65
CA LEU A 202 -2.51 -9.55 -35.09
C LEU A 202 -2.42 -9.88 -36.60
N GLU A 203 -2.08 -8.90 -37.45
CA GLU A 203 -1.89 -9.09 -38.89
C GLU A 203 -0.69 -9.96 -39.26
N ARG A 204 0.35 -9.97 -38.45
CA ARG A 204 1.54 -10.84 -38.66
C ARG A 204 1.30 -12.28 -38.28
N PHE A 205 0.25 -12.61 -37.54
CA PHE A 205 -0.08 -13.96 -37.14
C PHE A 205 -1.16 -14.53 -38.06
N SER A 206 -0.78 -15.49 -38.92
CA SER A 206 -1.74 -16.38 -39.58
C SER A 206 -2.50 -17.22 -38.54
N LEU A 207 -3.63 -17.80 -38.90
CA LEU A 207 -4.38 -18.70 -38.04
C LEU A 207 -3.48 -19.80 -37.44
N THR A 208 -2.55 -20.31 -38.26
CA THR A 208 -1.52 -21.30 -37.85
C THR A 208 -0.57 -20.68 -36.79
N GLY A 209 -0.17 -19.41 -36.96
CA GLY A 209 0.69 -18.72 -35.99
C GLY A 209 0.00 -18.54 -34.64
N TRP A 210 -1.31 -18.26 -34.64
CA TRP A 210 -2.11 -18.18 -33.38
C TRP A 210 -2.24 -19.54 -32.70
N LEU A 211 -2.47 -20.61 -33.46
CA LEU A 211 -2.52 -21.97 -32.91
C LEU A 211 -1.16 -22.39 -32.33
N VAL A 212 -0.07 -22.14 -33.05
CA VAL A 212 1.29 -22.46 -32.57
C VAL A 212 1.62 -21.63 -31.32
N THR A 213 1.33 -20.33 -31.32
CA THR A 213 1.57 -19.47 -30.15
C THR A 213 0.72 -19.90 -28.95
N GLY A 214 -0.55 -20.27 -29.19
CA GLY A 214 -1.43 -20.81 -28.16
C GLY A 214 -0.91 -22.11 -27.56
N VAL A 215 -0.52 -23.07 -28.44
CA VAL A 215 0.06 -24.35 -28.01
C VAL A 215 1.39 -24.12 -27.26
N CYS A 216 2.28 -23.27 -27.78
CA CYS A 216 3.53 -22.93 -27.11
C CYS A 216 3.28 -22.23 -25.79
N GLY A 217 2.30 -21.29 -25.72
CA GLY A 217 1.90 -20.62 -24.50
C GLY A 217 1.39 -21.61 -23.45
N ILE A 218 0.52 -22.54 -23.84
CA ILE A 218 0.03 -23.62 -22.97
C ILE A 218 1.18 -24.53 -22.53
N ALA A 219 2.07 -24.92 -23.46
CA ALA A 219 3.23 -25.74 -23.15
C ALA A 219 4.18 -25.05 -22.16
N VAL A 220 4.43 -23.72 -22.34
CA VAL A 220 5.22 -22.90 -21.41
C VAL A 220 4.54 -22.81 -20.05
N LEU A 221 3.22 -22.62 -20.00
CA LEU A 221 2.46 -22.59 -18.73
C LEU A 221 2.50 -23.93 -18.02
N ILE A 222 2.37 -25.05 -18.76
CA ILE A 222 2.49 -26.40 -18.20
C ILE A 222 3.91 -26.63 -17.71
N LEU A 223 4.92 -26.29 -18.52
CA LEU A 223 6.33 -26.42 -18.13
C LEU A 223 6.65 -25.57 -16.91
N LEU A 224 6.16 -24.33 -16.89
CA LEU A 224 6.29 -23.42 -15.74
C LEU A 224 5.59 -24.00 -14.50
N HIS A 225 4.40 -24.55 -14.66
CA HIS A 225 3.67 -25.21 -13.59
C HIS A 225 4.44 -26.44 -13.07
N LEU A 226 4.97 -27.27 -13.95
CA LEU A 226 5.76 -28.46 -13.58
C LEU A 226 7.09 -28.09 -12.91
N LEU A 227 7.78 -27.06 -13.42
CA LEU A 227 9.02 -26.54 -12.83
C LEU A 227 8.77 -25.85 -11.51
N LEU A 228 7.68 -25.08 -11.39
CA LEU A 228 7.35 -24.34 -10.16
C LEU A 228 6.68 -25.22 -9.11
N LYS A 229 6.08 -26.35 -9.48
CA LYS A 229 5.42 -27.29 -8.53
C LYS A 229 6.38 -27.76 -7.43
N ASN A 230 7.66 -27.91 -7.74
CA ASN A 230 8.70 -28.31 -6.79
C ASN A 230 9.45 -27.12 -6.17
N PHE A 231 9.13 -25.88 -6.55
CA PHE A 231 9.78 -24.69 -6.03
C PHE A 231 8.90 -23.96 -4.99
N SER A 232 9.55 -23.39 -3.98
CA SER A 232 8.95 -22.56 -2.93
C SER A 232 8.04 -21.42 -3.47
N ILE A 233 8.18 -21.06 -4.75
CA ILE A 233 7.40 -20.01 -5.42
C ILE A 233 5.94 -20.45 -5.64
N TYR A 234 5.68 -21.72 -6.03
CA TYR A 234 4.31 -22.22 -6.19
C TYR A 234 3.53 -22.14 -4.88
N ASN A 235 4.15 -22.55 -3.78
CA ASN A 235 3.54 -22.44 -2.46
C ASN A 235 3.33 -20.96 -2.04
N LYS A 236 4.22 -20.06 -2.43
CA LYS A 236 4.03 -18.61 -2.19
C LYS A 236 2.87 -18.03 -3.00
N VAL A 237 2.76 -18.36 -4.27
CA VAL A 237 1.64 -17.93 -5.13
C VAL A 237 0.32 -18.51 -4.61
N LYS A 238 0.27 -19.81 -4.29
CA LYS A 238 -0.90 -20.46 -3.70
C LYS A 238 -1.27 -19.83 -2.36
N MET A 239 -0.31 -19.57 -1.47
CA MET A 239 -0.54 -18.88 -0.20
C MET A 239 -1.02 -17.45 -0.39
N THR A 240 -0.52 -16.74 -1.41
CA THR A 240 -0.99 -15.38 -1.72
C THR A 240 -2.43 -15.40 -2.22
N LEU A 241 -2.77 -16.32 -3.13
CA LEU A 241 -4.14 -16.48 -3.64
C LEU A 241 -5.11 -16.95 -2.53
N SER A 242 -4.70 -17.92 -1.69
CA SER A 242 -5.50 -18.32 -0.54
C SER A 242 -5.63 -17.19 0.48
N GLY A 243 -4.57 -16.41 0.70
CA GLY A 243 -4.60 -15.24 1.57
C GLY A 243 -5.54 -14.13 1.07
N ILE A 244 -5.62 -13.91 -0.24
CA ILE A 244 -6.62 -13.01 -0.85
C ILE A 244 -8.04 -13.54 -0.59
N TRP A 245 -8.27 -14.83 -0.79
CA TRP A 245 -9.57 -15.46 -0.55
C TRP A 245 -9.96 -15.45 0.93
N GLU A 246 -9.04 -15.78 1.82
CA GLU A 246 -9.23 -15.67 3.26
C GLU A 246 -9.49 -14.21 3.70
N GLY A 247 -8.79 -13.25 3.05
CA GLY A 247 -9.01 -11.83 3.22
C GLY A 247 -10.44 -11.41 2.88
N VAL A 248 -10.97 -11.88 1.74
CA VAL A 248 -12.36 -11.63 1.33
C VAL A 248 -13.36 -12.28 2.32
N ILE A 249 -13.08 -13.51 2.77
CA ILE A 249 -13.93 -14.20 3.76
C ILE A 249 -13.87 -13.48 5.12
N SER A 250 -12.72 -12.96 5.53
CA SER A 250 -12.57 -12.26 6.82
C SER A 250 -13.40 -10.96 6.91
N LEU A 251 -13.78 -10.38 5.75
CA LEU A 251 -14.71 -9.24 5.71
C LEU A 251 -16.07 -9.56 6.35
N ARG A 252 -16.46 -10.82 6.40
CA ARG A 252 -17.68 -11.24 7.14
C ARG A 252 -17.61 -10.95 8.64
N GLY A 253 -16.38 -10.80 9.19
CA GLY A 253 -16.15 -10.42 10.59
C GLY A 253 -16.25 -8.92 10.86
N VAL A 254 -16.29 -8.07 9.83
CA VAL A 254 -16.39 -6.62 9.98
C VAL A 254 -17.81 -6.24 10.37
N LYS A 255 -17.99 -5.58 11.53
CA LYS A 255 -19.30 -5.23 12.08
C LYS A 255 -20.10 -4.28 11.18
N ASN A 256 -19.44 -3.37 10.47
CA ASN A 256 -20.08 -2.37 9.63
C ASN A 256 -19.42 -2.39 8.24
N LEU A 257 -19.88 -3.30 7.39
CA LEU A 257 -19.37 -3.47 6.04
C LEU A 257 -19.54 -2.20 5.14
N PRO A 258 -20.69 -1.50 5.16
CA PRO A 258 -20.83 -0.27 4.41
C PRO A 258 -19.79 0.80 4.77
N LEU A 259 -19.53 0.99 6.05
CA LEU A 259 -18.51 1.94 6.52
C LEU A 259 -17.09 1.50 6.14
N TYR A 260 -16.82 0.20 6.17
CA TYR A 260 -15.55 -0.36 5.71
C TYR A 260 -15.32 -0.10 4.21
N LEU A 261 -16.34 -0.31 3.38
CA LEU A 261 -16.31 -0.05 1.95
C LEU A 261 -16.17 1.45 1.67
N PHE A 262 -16.89 2.30 2.41
CA PHE A 262 -16.76 3.76 2.32
C PHE A 262 -15.30 4.20 2.54
N PHE A 263 -14.65 3.74 3.60
CA PHE A 263 -13.24 4.06 3.82
C PHE A 263 -12.33 3.44 2.76
N SER A 264 -12.64 2.23 2.29
CA SER A 264 -11.84 1.55 1.28
C SER A 264 -11.83 2.29 -0.05
N ILE A 265 -12.99 2.72 -0.54
CA ILE A 265 -13.12 3.54 -1.75
C ILE A 265 -12.55 4.95 -1.49
N GLY A 266 -12.89 5.54 -0.33
CA GLY A 266 -12.45 6.87 0.06
C GLY A 266 -10.92 7.01 0.09
N ILE A 267 -10.17 5.99 0.50
CA ILE A 267 -8.70 6.00 0.45
C ILE A 267 -8.21 6.28 -0.98
N TRP A 268 -8.73 5.58 -1.97
CA TRP A 268 -8.29 5.71 -3.36
C TRP A 268 -8.76 7.00 -4.01
N VAL A 269 -9.97 7.46 -3.68
CA VAL A 269 -10.48 8.77 -4.11
C VAL A 269 -9.62 9.90 -3.54
N MET A 270 -9.27 9.83 -2.25
CA MET A 270 -8.42 10.83 -1.61
C MET A 270 -7.00 10.83 -2.19
N TYR A 271 -6.40 9.66 -2.46
CA TYR A 271 -5.10 9.57 -3.13
C TYR A 271 -5.15 10.12 -4.55
N PHE A 272 -6.22 9.83 -5.29
CA PHE A 272 -6.41 10.39 -6.62
C PHE A 272 -6.52 11.92 -6.56
N LEU A 273 -7.33 12.48 -5.67
CA LEU A 273 -7.46 13.93 -5.49
C LEU A 273 -6.13 14.57 -5.06
N HIS A 274 -5.40 13.94 -4.15
CA HIS A 274 -4.06 14.40 -3.75
C HIS A 274 -3.12 14.47 -4.95
N TYR A 275 -3.17 13.52 -5.86
CA TYR A 275 -2.40 13.51 -7.10
C TYR A 275 -2.96 14.48 -8.13
N TYR A 276 -4.27 14.48 -8.40
CA TYR A 276 -4.89 15.29 -9.42
C TYR A 276 -4.71 16.79 -9.20
N LEU A 277 -4.80 17.26 -7.96
CA LEU A 277 -4.60 18.66 -7.64
C LEU A 277 -3.18 19.15 -7.98
N THR A 278 -2.19 18.26 -8.05
CA THR A 278 -0.84 18.65 -8.46
C THR A 278 -0.73 19.02 -9.93
N PHE A 279 -1.68 18.59 -10.77
CA PHE A 279 -1.73 19.01 -12.18
C PHE A 279 -1.95 20.52 -12.33
N PHE A 280 -2.65 21.14 -11.39
CA PHE A 280 -2.90 22.58 -11.39
C PHE A 280 -1.73 23.40 -10.81
N CYS A 281 -0.66 22.73 -10.36
CA CYS A 281 0.53 23.42 -9.87
C CYS A 281 1.35 24.07 -10.99
N PHE A 282 1.21 23.58 -12.24
CA PHE A 282 1.98 24.06 -13.37
C PHE A 282 1.07 24.28 -14.58
N ASP A 283 1.26 25.38 -15.30
CA ASP A 283 0.43 25.73 -16.47
C ASP A 283 0.50 24.65 -17.56
N PHE A 284 1.67 24.00 -17.72
CA PHE A 284 1.85 22.94 -18.72
C PHE A 284 1.12 21.63 -18.41
N THR A 285 0.62 21.43 -17.18
CA THR A 285 -0.19 20.27 -16.81
C THR A 285 -1.66 20.63 -16.51
N ALA A 286 -1.97 21.89 -16.20
CA ALA A 286 -3.30 22.30 -15.75
C ALA A 286 -4.40 22.04 -16.80
N HIS A 287 -4.06 22.07 -18.09
CA HIS A 287 -4.98 21.86 -19.21
C HIS A 287 -5.19 20.38 -19.60
N LEU A 288 -4.41 19.43 -19.05
CA LEU A 288 -4.45 18.02 -19.47
C LEU A 288 -5.73 17.28 -19.09
N GLY A 289 -6.50 17.83 -18.17
CA GLY A 289 -7.80 17.30 -17.77
C GLY A 289 -7.71 16.04 -16.87
N ILE A 290 -8.90 15.59 -16.45
CA ILE A 290 -9.04 14.48 -15.51
C ILE A 290 -8.67 13.13 -16.13
N GLY A 291 -8.87 12.94 -17.44
CA GLY A 291 -8.55 11.68 -18.14
C GLY A 291 -7.06 11.37 -18.07
N CYS A 292 -6.19 12.37 -18.38
CA CYS A 292 -4.74 12.22 -18.22
C CYS A 292 -4.35 11.86 -16.78
N ALA A 293 -4.95 12.54 -15.80
CA ALA A 293 -4.67 12.26 -14.39
C ALA A 293 -5.10 10.84 -13.97
N LEU A 294 -6.27 10.37 -14.43
CA LEU A 294 -6.76 9.01 -14.14
C LEU A 294 -5.85 7.94 -14.73
N VAL A 295 -5.50 8.08 -16.01
CA VAL A 295 -4.63 7.10 -16.69
C VAL A 295 -3.25 7.07 -16.07
N SER A 296 -2.63 8.24 -15.84
CA SER A 296 -1.32 8.31 -15.22
C SER A 296 -1.33 7.79 -13.78
N PHE A 297 -2.40 8.04 -13.01
CA PHE A 297 -2.58 7.46 -11.67
C PHE A 297 -2.63 5.93 -11.68
N VAL A 298 -3.36 5.33 -12.65
CA VAL A 298 -3.39 3.86 -12.83
C VAL A 298 -2.00 3.34 -13.16
N VAL A 299 -1.31 3.92 -14.15
CA VAL A 299 0.02 3.48 -14.57
C VAL A 299 1.02 3.60 -13.43
N ALA A 300 0.96 4.70 -12.66
CA ALA A 300 1.78 4.90 -11.46
C ALA A 300 1.56 3.80 -10.40
N ASN A 301 0.31 3.40 -10.16
CA ASN A 301 0.02 2.34 -9.19
C ASN A 301 0.60 0.98 -9.62
N PHE A 302 0.63 0.67 -10.92
CA PHE A 302 1.32 -0.51 -11.41
C PHE A 302 2.84 -0.37 -11.32
N ALA A 303 3.40 0.80 -11.59
CA ALA A 303 4.84 1.02 -11.50
C ALA A 303 5.39 0.82 -10.07
N VAL A 304 4.61 1.19 -9.05
CA VAL A 304 5.00 1.02 -7.63
C VAL A 304 5.00 -0.46 -7.17
N ILE A 305 4.51 -1.41 -7.98
CA ILE A 305 4.70 -2.84 -7.71
C ILE A 305 6.19 -3.21 -7.67
N VAL A 306 7.03 -2.51 -8.46
CA VAL A 306 8.48 -2.61 -8.38
C VAL A 306 8.94 -2.11 -7.01
N PRO A 307 9.57 -2.96 -6.18
CA PRO A 307 9.88 -2.65 -4.79
C PRO A 307 11.09 -1.70 -4.69
N THR A 308 10.86 -0.41 -4.86
CA THR A 308 11.84 0.66 -4.61
C THR A 308 11.40 1.52 -3.41
N PRO A 309 12.32 2.23 -2.73
CA PRO A 309 11.94 3.14 -1.66
C PRO A 309 10.95 4.18 -2.16
N ASN A 310 9.76 4.25 -1.53
CA ASN A 310 8.68 5.17 -1.93
C ASN A 310 8.24 5.09 -3.41
N GLY A 311 8.54 4.01 -4.13
CA GLY A 311 8.30 3.95 -5.58
C GLY A 311 9.25 4.83 -6.42
N ALA A 312 10.29 5.40 -5.82
CA ALA A 312 11.26 6.25 -6.51
C ALA A 312 11.90 5.52 -7.70
N GLY A 313 12.00 6.20 -8.81
CA GLY A 313 12.41 5.65 -10.10
C GLY A 313 11.22 5.14 -10.92
N PRO A 314 10.62 3.99 -10.63
CA PRO A 314 9.49 3.46 -11.39
C PRO A 314 8.29 4.42 -11.48
N TRP A 315 7.92 5.07 -10.38
CA TRP A 315 6.86 6.07 -10.37
C TRP A 315 7.20 7.27 -11.24
N HIS A 316 8.44 7.81 -11.12
CA HIS A 316 8.91 8.93 -11.93
C HIS A 316 8.86 8.60 -13.41
N PHE A 317 9.38 7.43 -13.79
CA PHE A 317 9.38 6.96 -15.17
C PHE A 317 7.95 6.82 -15.72
N ALA A 318 7.05 6.22 -14.95
CA ALA A 318 5.66 6.00 -15.35
C ALA A 318 4.94 7.32 -15.61
N ILE A 319 4.99 8.26 -14.66
CA ILE A 319 4.29 9.55 -14.80
C ILE A 319 4.94 10.40 -15.89
N LYS A 320 6.28 10.50 -15.93
CA LYS A 320 6.98 11.21 -17.01
C LYS A 320 6.53 10.73 -18.39
N THR A 321 6.54 9.41 -18.59
CA THR A 321 6.15 8.80 -19.86
C THR A 321 4.70 9.14 -20.22
N MET A 322 3.79 9.10 -19.25
CA MET A 322 2.38 9.44 -19.49
C MET A 322 2.22 10.91 -19.85
N LEU A 323 2.86 11.84 -19.14
CA LEU A 323 2.79 13.28 -19.45
C LEU A 323 3.30 13.58 -20.85
N ILE A 324 4.42 12.97 -21.26
CA ILE A 324 4.95 13.11 -22.63
C ILE A 324 3.95 12.61 -23.69
N LEU A 325 3.27 11.51 -23.41
CA LEU A 325 2.24 10.97 -24.32
C LEU A 325 1.06 11.92 -24.50
N TYR A 326 0.72 12.68 -23.45
CA TYR A 326 -0.31 13.72 -23.49
C TYR A 326 0.22 15.07 -24.02
N GLY A 327 1.46 15.13 -24.53
CA GLY A 327 2.03 16.29 -25.23
C GLY A 327 2.83 17.25 -24.36
N VAL A 328 3.13 16.89 -23.10
CA VAL A 328 4.04 17.68 -22.26
C VAL A 328 5.48 17.49 -22.75
N ALA A 329 6.25 18.57 -22.81
CA ALA A 329 7.67 18.50 -23.17
C ALA A 329 8.46 17.63 -22.18
N ASP A 330 9.49 16.93 -22.67
CA ASP A 330 10.27 15.96 -21.88
C ASP A 330 10.85 16.57 -20.60
N GLU A 331 11.41 17.76 -20.70
CA GLU A 331 11.99 18.51 -19.59
C GLU A 331 10.93 18.92 -18.56
N GLN A 332 9.79 19.46 -19.00
CA GLN A 332 8.67 19.84 -18.13
C GLN A 332 8.08 18.63 -17.39
N ALA A 333 7.90 17.51 -18.09
CA ALA A 333 7.43 16.27 -17.48
C ALA A 333 8.42 15.77 -16.42
N LEU A 334 9.72 15.91 -16.66
CA LEU A 334 10.77 15.55 -15.71
C LEU A 334 10.71 16.42 -14.45
N TRP A 335 10.58 17.75 -14.60
CA TRP A 335 10.44 18.67 -13.46
C TRP A 335 9.18 18.39 -12.66
N PHE A 336 8.05 18.17 -13.33
CA PHE A 336 6.81 17.81 -12.65
C PHE A 336 6.99 16.62 -11.72
N VAL A 337 7.51 15.50 -12.23
CA VAL A 337 7.61 14.26 -11.44
C VAL A 337 8.59 14.41 -10.28
N LEU A 338 9.70 15.12 -10.47
CA LEU A 338 10.69 15.34 -9.43
C LEU A 338 10.14 16.20 -8.29
N ILE A 339 9.56 17.36 -8.64
CA ILE A 339 9.06 18.34 -7.68
C ILE A 339 7.88 17.74 -6.91
N VAL A 340 6.89 17.21 -7.60
CA VAL A 340 5.67 16.66 -7.00
C VAL A 340 6.01 15.50 -6.06
N HIS A 341 6.80 14.53 -6.52
CA HIS A 341 7.15 13.37 -5.70
C HIS A 341 7.98 13.76 -4.47
N THR A 342 8.90 14.71 -4.64
CA THR A 342 9.74 15.20 -3.52
C THR A 342 8.88 15.89 -2.46
N ILE A 343 7.99 16.81 -2.84
CA ILE A 343 7.13 17.53 -1.91
C ILE A 343 6.15 16.58 -1.20
N GLN A 344 5.54 15.65 -1.94
CA GLN A 344 4.67 14.64 -1.34
C GLN A 344 5.43 13.70 -0.39
N THR A 345 6.68 13.37 -0.71
CA THR A 345 7.55 12.60 0.19
C THR A 345 7.88 13.36 1.47
N LEU A 346 8.15 14.67 1.37
CA LEU A 346 8.37 15.53 2.55
C LEU A 346 7.14 15.58 3.46
N LEU A 347 5.93 15.60 2.88
CA LEU A 347 4.69 15.49 3.66
C LEU A 347 4.63 14.17 4.44
N VAL A 348 4.98 13.05 3.82
CA VAL A 348 5.00 11.74 4.49
C VAL A 348 6.02 11.72 5.63
N ILE A 349 7.20 12.31 5.44
CA ILE A 349 8.23 12.44 6.49
C ILE A 349 7.69 13.28 7.64
N ALA A 350 7.09 14.43 7.36
CA ALA A 350 6.52 15.32 8.37
C ALA A 350 5.43 14.62 9.21
N LEU A 351 4.53 13.87 8.55
CA LEU A 351 3.50 13.08 9.24
C LEU A 351 4.11 11.95 10.08
N GLY A 352 5.17 11.31 9.60
CA GLY A 352 5.89 10.30 10.36
C GLY A 352 6.55 10.86 11.63
N ILE A 353 7.20 12.02 11.53
CA ILE A 353 7.80 12.74 12.67
C ILE A 353 6.71 13.17 13.66
N TYR A 354 5.62 13.75 13.16
CA TYR A 354 4.45 14.11 13.98
C TYR A 354 3.91 12.89 14.75
N ALA A 355 3.68 11.78 14.05
CA ALA A 355 3.14 10.56 14.66
C ALA A 355 4.10 9.97 15.69
N TRP A 356 5.40 9.99 15.42
CA TRP A 356 6.42 9.54 16.37
C TRP A 356 6.40 10.41 17.64
N ALA A 357 6.40 11.74 17.49
CA ALA A 357 6.31 12.69 18.61
C ALA A 357 5.01 12.48 19.42
N ALA A 358 3.86 12.37 18.73
CA ALA A 358 2.56 12.14 19.38
C ALA A 358 2.52 10.83 20.19
N LEU A 359 3.19 9.79 19.71
CA LEU A 359 3.30 8.53 20.43
C LEU A 359 4.20 8.61 21.67
N LEU A 360 5.17 9.53 21.75
CA LEU A 360 5.96 9.72 22.98
C LEU A 360 5.09 10.16 24.15
N PHE A 361 4.06 10.97 23.89
CA PHE A 361 3.10 11.43 24.91
C PHE A 361 1.94 10.46 25.12
N THR A 362 1.85 9.41 24.33
CA THR A 362 0.79 8.40 24.43
C THR A 362 1.13 7.37 25.50
N LYS A 363 0.28 7.25 26.53
CA LYS A 363 0.48 6.27 27.61
C LYS A 363 0.52 4.84 27.04
N ARG A 364 1.63 4.13 27.31
CA ARG A 364 1.77 2.72 26.95
C ARG A 364 0.91 1.90 27.89
N LEU A 365 0.31 0.85 27.37
CA LEU A 365 -0.37 -0.14 28.20
C LEU A 365 0.70 -1.03 28.85
N ASN A 366 0.72 -1.02 30.19
CA ASN A 366 1.70 -1.78 30.96
C ASN A 366 1.48 -3.29 30.76
N PRO A 367 2.48 -4.09 30.37
CA PRO A 367 2.34 -5.53 30.19
C PRO A 367 1.93 -6.27 31.48
N GLN A 368 2.21 -5.67 32.64
CA GLN A 368 1.94 -6.28 33.95
C GLN A 368 0.47 -6.16 34.42
N THR A 369 -0.38 -5.44 33.69
CA THR A 369 -1.81 -5.31 33.96
C THR A 369 -2.68 -5.94 32.87
N ALA A 370 -2.10 -6.82 32.06
CA ALA A 370 -2.80 -7.53 30.97
C ALA A 370 -2.93 -9.02 31.26
#